data_97fdd75ee488faa85c79c68a32c2e451
#
_entry.id   97fdd75ee488faa85c79c68a32c2e451
#
_cell.length_a   1.000
_cell.length_b   1.000
_cell.length_c   1.000
_cell.angle_alpha   90.00
_cell.angle_beta   90.00
_cell.angle_gamma   90.00
#
_symmetry.space_group_name_H-M   'P 1'
#
loop_
_entity.id
_entity.type
_entity.pdbx_description
1 polymer ?
#
loop_
_entity_poly.entity_id
_entity_poly.type
_entity_poly.pdbx_seq_one_letter_code
_entity_poly.pdbx_strand_id
1 'polypeptide(L)'
;MKLRMISFTKNGWELSKIIQNHMQEWSVSIFTKCSYCKSERLSDGQGYVEESLEAWTAAAMKEKNGLIFIGACGIAIRAIASSVKNKLVDSPVLVIDERGQFVIPILSGHVGGANALAKEIAGTLGAQAVITTATDLQHKFSIDMFAKKNHLMIQEKEGIAKISSKILAGEEVQISVEKNRVCQDANFPKEVKLVSYPPQGFVDVVITESMRQYNTSLTLRAKPYVFGIGCRKGKKLKELRTFFYEMLQEQGIRKEQVGMLVSVDRKREEEGLLLLSKEERIPFHTYTAKELEEVEGVFTGSQFVKEIIGVDSVCERSAMKACDGKGSLLCRKKVKQGMTGAIAKKEWRITWDEE
;
A
#
# COMPACT_ATOMS: atom_id res chain seq x y z
N MET A 1 -4.73 6.13 5.22
CA MET A 1 -5.72 6.38 4.16
C MET A 1 -6.70 7.43 4.67
N LYS A 2 -7.10 8.39 3.85
CA LYS A 2 -8.16 9.34 4.19
C LYS A 2 -9.52 8.76 3.81
N LEU A 3 -10.56 9.08 4.57
CA LEU A 3 -11.93 8.67 4.28
C LEU A 3 -12.76 9.89 3.87
N ARG A 4 -13.56 9.74 2.81
CA ARG A 4 -14.56 10.73 2.39
C ARG A 4 -15.93 10.10 2.48
N MET A 5 -16.80 10.68 3.28
CA MET A 5 -18.15 10.21 3.50
C MET A 5 -19.14 11.18 2.87
N ILE A 6 -20.17 10.69 2.17
CA ILE A 6 -21.19 11.53 1.54
C ILE A 6 -22.60 11.05 1.88
N SER A 7 -23.48 11.99 2.17
CA SER A 7 -24.90 11.77 2.48
C SER A 7 -25.82 12.55 1.53
N PHE A 8 -27.08 12.13 1.45
CA PHE A 8 -28.07 12.69 0.51
C PHE A 8 -29.35 13.18 1.20
N THR A 9 -29.47 12.92 2.49
CA THR A 9 -30.63 13.28 3.31
C THR A 9 -30.18 13.96 4.61
N LYS A 10 -31.12 14.60 5.31
CA LYS A 10 -30.85 15.22 6.60
C LYS A 10 -30.42 14.17 7.65
N ASN A 11 -31.13 13.03 7.70
CA ASN A 11 -30.80 11.96 8.63
C ASN A 11 -29.40 11.37 8.33
N GLY A 12 -29.10 11.14 7.03
CA GLY A 12 -27.77 10.68 6.62
C GLY A 12 -26.65 11.68 6.94
N TRP A 13 -26.96 12.99 6.90
CA TRP A 13 -26.02 14.03 7.31
C TRP A 13 -25.74 13.96 8.82
N GLU A 14 -26.76 13.82 9.65
CA GLU A 14 -26.58 13.66 11.11
C GLU A 14 -25.82 12.38 11.44
N LEU A 15 -26.14 11.28 10.76
CA LEU A 15 -25.41 10.01 10.90
C LEU A 15 -23.92 10.17 10.54
N SER A 16 -23.61 10.95 9.48
CA SER A 16 -22.21 11.19 9.07
C SER A 16 -21.42 11.92 10.15
N LYS A 17 -22.01 12.87 10.85
CA LYS A 17 -21.40 13.58 11.99
C LYS A 17 -21.11 12.62 13.15
N ILE A 18 -22.05 11.73 13.46
CA ILE A 18 -21.90 10.71 14.50
C ILE A 18 -20.71 9.81 14.18
N ILE A 19 -20.62 9.28 12.95
CA ILE A 19 -19.54 8.42 12.51
C ILE A 19 -18.20 9.17 12.57
N GLN A 20 -18.13 10.41 12.05
CA GLN A 20 -16.92 11.22 12.08
C GLN A 20 -16.39 11.41 13.52
N ASN A 21 -17.27 11.66 14.46
CA ASN A 21 -16.89 11.87 15.87
C ASN A 21 -16.36 10.60 16.55
N HIS A 22 -16.78 9.44 16.13
CA HIS A 22 -16.31 8.16 16.70
C HIS A 22 -15.05 7.62 16.04
N MET A 23 -14.76 8.04 14.80
CA MET A 23 -13.60 7.58 14.03
C MET A 23 -12.40 8.53 14.11
N GLN A 24 -12.02 8.96 15.31
CA GLN A 24 -10.97 9.97 15.51
C GLN A 24 -9.57 9.51 15.07
N GLU A 25 -9.31 8.22 15.02
CA GLU A 25 -8.05 7.66 14.51
C GLU A 25 -7.92 7.76 12.99
N TRP A 26 -9.04 8.05 12.29
CA TRP A 26 -9.10 8.22 10.85
C TRP A 26 -9.21 9.70 10.47
N SER A 27 -8.56 10.08 9.37
CA SER A 27 -8.83 11.39 8.75
C SER A 27 -10.12 11.32 7.94
N VAL A 28 -11.27 11.61 8.58
CA VAL A 28 -12.60 11.54 7.96
C VAL A 28 -13.08 12.93 7.57
N SER A 29 -13.39 13.15 6.30
CA SER A 29 -14.09 14.33 5.80
C SER A 29 -15.50 13.95 5.40
N ILE A 30 -16.50 14.72 5.83
CA ILE A 30 -17.92 14.47 5.55
C ILE A 30 -18.48 15.48 4.57
N PHE A 31 -19.29 15.00 3.65
CA PHE A 31 -19.90 15.78 2.58
C PHE A 31 -21.40 15.48 2.47
N THR A 32 -22.14 16.42 1.89
CA THR A 32 -23.57 16.20 1.61
C THR A 32 -23.97 16.78 0.26
N LYS A 33 -24.98 16.15 -0.36
CA LYS A 33 -25.77 16.70 -1.49
C LYS A 33 -27.20 17.01 -1.08
N CYS A 34 -27.51 16.98 0.22
CA CYS A 34 -28.81 17.36 0.74
C CYS A 34 -29.01 18.87 0.67
N SER A 35 -29.91 19.35 -0.16
CA SER A 35 -30.21 20.79 -0.32
C SER A 35 -30.60 21.47 0.99
N TYR A 36 -31.31 20.76 1.87
CA TYR A 36 -31.69 21.27 3.20
C TYR A 36 -30.53 21.50 4.16
N CYS A 37 -29.37 20.87 3.89
CA CYS A 37 -28.16 21.03 4.72
C CYS A 37 -27.18 22.04 4.13
N LYS A 38 -27.48 22.62 2.95
CA LYS A 38 -26.59 23.56 2.25
C LYS A 38 -26.32 24.85 3.05
N SER A 39 -27.26 25.29 3.87
CA SER A 39 -27.18 26.49 4.70
C SER A 39 -26.60 26.24 6.09
N GLU A 40 -26.29 24.99 6.44
CA GLU A 40 -25.67 24.71 7.74
C GLU A 40 -24.26 25.30 7.80
N ARG A 41 -23.86 25.74 8.99
CA ARG A 41 -22.48 26.21 9.24
C ARG A 41 -21.56 25.00 9.24
N LEU A 42 -20.77 24.85 8.17
CA LEU A 42 -19.86 23.73 7.99
C LEU A 42 -18.56 24.02 8.76
N SER A 43 -18.05 23.03 9.48
CA SER A 43 -16.76 23.06 10.14
C SER A 43 -15.66 22.48 9.22
N ASP A 44 -14.41 22.55 9.66
CA ASP A 44 -13.29 21.97 8.92
C ASP A 44 -13.51 20.47 8.67
N GLY A 45 -13.27 20.06 7.42
CA GLY A 45 -13.52 18.68 6.98
C GLY A 45 -14.97 18.37 6.64
N GLN A 46 -15.86 19.38 6.57
CA GLN A 46 -17.25 19.27 6.15
C GLN A 46 -17.50 20.07 4.86
N GLY A 47 -18.36 19.59 3.98
CA GLY A 47 -18.63 20.28 2.72
C GLY A 47 -19.97 19.93 2.09
N TYR A 48 -20.50 20.90 1.30
CA TYR A 48 -21.57 20.64 0.35
C TYR A 48 -20.97 20.38 -1.03
N VAL A 49 -21.43 19.33 -1.72
CA VAL A 49 -20.91 18.95 -3.04
C VAL A 49 -21.73 19.64 -4.13
N GLU A 50 -21.14 20.60 -4.82
CA GLU A 50 -21.79 21.33 -5.93
C GLU A 50 -21.66 20.56 -7.26
N GLU A 51 -20.52 19.95 -7.52
CA GLU A 51 -20.24 19.16 -8.74
C GLU A 51 -21.09 17.89 -8.82
N SER A 52 -21.04 17.20 -9.95
CA SER A 52 -21.71 15.92 -10.10
C SER A 52 -21.13 14.88 -9.13
N LEU A 53 -21.95 13.92 -8.72
CA LEU A 53 -21.51 12.87 -7.79
C LEU A 53 -20.39 12.02 -8.41
N GLU A 54 -20.44 11.78 -9.71
CA GLU A 54 -19.43 11.06 -10.47
C GLU A 54 -18.09 11.80 -10.47
N ALA A 55 -18.10 13.13 -10.67
CA ALA A 55 -16.90 13.95 -10.66
C ALA A 55 -16.23 13.96 -9.27
N TRP A 56 -17.01 14.16 -8.21
CA TRP A 56 -16.56 14.10 -6.83
C TRP A 56 -15.95 12.74 -6.48
N THR A 57 -16.64 11.66 -6.87
CA THR A 57 -16.18 10.29 -6.65
C THR A 57 -14.89 9.98 -7.40
N ALA A 58 -14.80 10.38 -8.67
CA ALA A 58 -13.60 10.19 -9.49
C ALA A 58 -12.38 10.92 -8.90
N ALA A 59 -12.55 12.14 -8.41
CA ALA A 59 -11.49 12.89 -7.73
C ALA A 59 -11.04 12.17 -6.47
N ALA A 60 -11.97 11.70 -5.63
CA ALA A 60 -11.67 10.99 -4.40
C ALA A 60 -10.93 9.66 -4.65
N MET A 61 -11.35 8.88 -5.64
CA MET A 61 -10.70 7.62 -6.03
C MET A 61 -9.31 7.84 -6.64
N LYS A 62 -9.10 8.92 -7.41
CA LYS A 62 -7.79 9.31 -7.94
C LYS A 62 -6.79 9.61 -6.82
N GLU A 63 -7.24 10.22 -5.73
CA GLU A 63 -6.46 10.52 -4.53
C GLU A 63 -6.28 9.31 -3.59
N LYS A 64 -6.82 8.14 -3.92
CA LYS A 64 -6.81 6.93 -3.09
C LYS A 64 -7.51 7.09 -1.73
N ASN A 65 -8.54 7.92 -1.68
CA ASN A 65 -9.39 8.01 -0.51
C ASN A 65 -10.35 6.83 -0.45
N GLY A 66 -10.65 6.32 0.76
CA GLY A 66 -11.77 5.42 0.98
C GLY A 66 -13.09 6.20 0.90
N LEU A 67 -14.13 5.60 0.34
CA LEU A 67 -15.42 6.22 0.12
C LEU A 67 -16.51 5.56 0.96
N ILE A 68 -17.34 6.36 1.61
CA ILE A 68 -18.50 5.92 2.37
C ILE A 68 -19.73 6.69 1.89
N PHE A 69 -20.73 5.98 1.39
CA PHE A 69 -22.00 6.55 0.96
C PHE A 69 -23.06 6.25 2.01
N ILE A 70 -23.69 7.27 2.57
CA ILE A 70 -24.86 7.09 3.44
C ILE A 70 -26.11 7.26 2.58
N GLY A 71 -26.72 6.14 2.17
CA GLY A 71 -27.86 6.10 1.28
C GLY A 71 -28.00 4.78 0.52
N ALA A 72 -28.66 4.79 -0.62
CA ALA A 72 -28.93 3.60 -1.41
C ALA A 72 -27.69 3.09 -2.15
N CYS A 73 -27.45 1.76 -2.14
CA CYS A 73 -26.37 1.11 -2.89
C CYS A 73 -26.34 1.50 -4.38
N GLY A 74 -27.51 1.64 -5.02
CA GLY A 74 -27.61 2.03 -6.43
C GLY A 74 -27.03 3.42 -6.73
N ILE A 75 -27.05 4.36 -5.78
CA ILE A 75 -26.42 5.67 -5.92
C ILE A 75 -24.89 5.50 -5.95
N ALA A 76 -24.35 4.76 -4.98
CA ALA A 76 -22.93 4.51 -4.89
C ALA A 76 -22.40 3.78 -6.13
N ILE A 77 -23.09 2.72 -6.57
CA ILE A 77 -22.69 1.93 -7.74
C ILE A 77 -22.61 2.80 -9.00
N ARG A 78 -23.62 3.65 -9.26
CA ARG A 78 -23.60 4.56 -10.41
C ARG A 78 -22.46 5.57 -10.31
N ALA A 79 -22.22 6.11 -9.11
CA ALA A 79 -21.18 7.11 -8.89
C ALA A 79 -19.77 6.58 -9.12
N ILE A 80 -19.49 5.31 -8.79
CA ILE A 80 -18.15 4.72 -8.93
C ILE A 80 -17.95 4.07 -10.30
N ALA A 81 -18.98 3.75 -11.06
CA ALA A 81 -18.94 2.86 -12.23
C ALA A 81 -17.82 3.19 -13.24
N SER A 82 -17.66 4.47 -13.58
CA SER A 82 -16.62 4.93 -14.53
C SER A 82 -15.20 4.94 -13.95
N SER A 83 -15.06 4.84 -12.64
CA SER A 83 -13.79 4.94 -11.92
C SER A 83 -13.21 3.58 -11.48
N VAL A 84 -14.02 2.52 -11.53
CA VAL A 84 -13.62 1.15 -11.17
C VAL A 84 -12.65 0.59 -12.21
N LYS A 85 -11.53 0.06 -11.76
CA LYS A 85 -10.45 -0.46 -12.62
C LYS A 85 -10.03 -1.88 -12.27
N ASN A 86 -9.63 -2.10 -11.02
CA ASN A 86 -9.01 -3.35 -10.61
C ASN A 86 -9.07 -3.53 -9.10
N LYS A 87 -9.45 -4.72 -8.63
CA LYS A 87 -9.58 -5.08 -7.21
C LYS A 87 -8.33 -4.85 -6.36
N LEU A 88 -7.14 -4.77 -6.96
CA LEU A 88 -5.87 -4.57 -6.26
C LEU A 88 -5.47 -3.10 -6.10
N VAL A 89 -6.13 -2.18 -6.81
CA VAL A 89 -5.75 -0.77 -6.84
C VAL A 89 -6.90 0.18 -6.53
N ASP A 90 -8.13 -0.28 -6.63
CA ASP A 90 -9.30 0.54 -6.37
C ASP A 90 -9.43 0.83 -4.87
N SER A 91 -9.93 2.02 -4.57
CA SER A 91 -10.22 2.44 -3.20
C SER A 91 -11.34 1.60 -2.58
N PRO A 92 -11.34 1.39 -1.26
CA PRO A 92 -12.47 0.77 -0.58
C PRO A 92 -13.71 1.66 -0.69
N VAL A 93 -14.86 1.04 -0.99
CA VAL A 93 -16.14 1.72 -1.03
C VAL A 93 -17.16 0.98 -0.20
N LEU A 94 -17.80 1.72 0.72
CA LEU A 94 -18.84 1.22 1.59
C LEU A 94 -20.15 1.99 1.36
N VAL A 95 -21.24 1.33 1.65
CA VAL A 95 -22.57 1.95 1.76
C VAL A 95 -23.11 1.70 3.15
N ILE A 96 -23.68 2.72 3.76
CA ILE A 96 -24.40 2.66 5.03
C ILE A 96 -25.84 3.09 4.76
N ASP A 97 -26.80 2.34 5.23
CA ASP A 97 -28.21 2.78 5.13
C ASP A 97 -28.47 4.01 6.02
N GLU A 98 -29.51 4.75 5.71
CA GLU A 98 -29.83 6.02 6.37
C GLU A 98 -30.08 5.89 7.90
N ARG A 99 -30.41 4.69 8.36
CA ARG A 99 -30.62 4.40 9.77
C ARG A 99 -29.36 3.90 10.48
N GLY A 100 -28.28 3.66 9.73
CA GLY A 100 -27.05 3.12 10.28
C GLY A 100 -27.16 1.68 10.78
N GLN A 101 -28.07 0.88 10.20
CA GLN A 101 -28.31 -0.51 10.61
C GLN A 101 -27.40 -1.48 9.87
N PHE A 102 -27.00 -1.17 8.63
CA PHE A 102 -26.18 -2.03 7.78
C PHE A 102 -24.98 -1.27 7.24
N VAL A 103 -23.82 -1.87 7.31
CA VAL A 103 -22.58 -1.37 6.69
C VAL A 103 -22.13 -2.37 5.64
N ILE A 104 -22.20 -1.97 4.36
CA ILE A 104 -22.11 -2.84 3.20
C ILE A 104 -20.85 -2.49 2.40
N PRO A 105 -19.79 -3.29 2.41
CA PRO A 105 -18.64 -3.11 1.52
C PRO A 105 -19.04 -3.53 0.10
N ILE A 106 -18.95 -2.59 -0.88
CA ILE A 106 -19.35 -2.85 -2.26
C ILE A 106 -18.18 -2.91 -3.23
N LEU A 107 -16.98 -2.42 -2.83
CA LEU A 107 -15.78 -2.47 -3.65
C LEU A 107 -14.53 -2.62 -2.78
N SER A 108 -13.55 -3.40 -3.28
CA SER A 108 -12.24 -3.59 -2.65
C SER A 108 -12.30 -4.13 -1.22
N GLY A 109 -13.11 -5.18 -1.02
CA GLY A 109 -13.37 -5.81 0.28
C GLY A 109 -12.11 -6.26 1.00
N HIS A 110 -11.25 -7.05 0.33
CA HIS A 110 -10.02 -7.62 0.88
C HIS A 110 -8.84 -6.63 0.87
N VAL A 111 -8.12 -6.57 -0.25
CA VAL A 111 -6.87 -5.80 -0.38
C VAL A 111 -7.10 -4.31 -0.15
N GLY A 112 -8.23 -3.76 -0.58
CA GLY A 112 -8.61 -2.36 -0.31
C GLY A 112 -8.98 -2.10 1.15
N GLY A 113 -9.38 -3.13 1.91
CA GLY A 113 -9.73 -3.04 3.34
C GLY A 113 -11.18 -2.67 3.61
N ALA A 114 -12.09 -2.71 2.61
CA ALA A 114 -13.49 -2.33 2.83
C ALA A 114 -14.20 -3.26 3.83
N ASN A 115 -13.84 -4.56 3.87
CA ASN A 115 -14.45 -5.50 4.83
C ASN A 115 -14.03 -5.20 6.28
N ALA A 116 -12.75 -4.90 6.50
CA ALA A 116 -12.25 -4.52 7.82
C ALA A 116 -12.89 -3.20 8.29
N LEU A 117 -12.90 -2.19 7.42
CA LEU A 117 -13.53 -0.90 7.69
C LEU A 117 -15.04 -1.02 7.96
N ALA A 118 -15.73 -1.94 7.24
CA ALA A 118 -17.16 -2.20 7.50
C ALA A 118 -17.41 -2.79 8.89
N LYS A 119 -16.56 -3.73 9.32
CA LYS A 119 -16.65 -4.32 10.67
C LYS A 119 -16.38 -3.27 11.76
N GLU A 120 -15.37 -2.41 11.58
CA GLU A 120 -15.02 -1.33 12.50
C GLU A 120 -16.17 -0.32 12.65
N ILE A 121 -16.71 0.18 11.54
CA ILE A 121 -17.84 1.12 11.56
C ILE A 121 -19.08 0.46 12.15
N ALA A 122 -19.37 -0.78 11.77
CA ALA A 122 -20.54 -1.51 12.31
C ALA A 122 -20.43 -1.70 13.82
N GLY A 123 -19.23 -2.04 14.33
CA GLY A 123 -18.97 -2.11 15.78
C GLY A 123 -19.24 -0.79 16.50
N THR A 124 -18.81 0.31 15.90
CA THR A 124 -19.03 1.67 16.44
C THR A 124 -20.50 2.06 16.50
N LEU A 125 -21.28 1.67 15.49
CA LEU A 125 -22.72 2.04 15.39
C LEU A 125 -23.66 1.02 16.05
N GLY A 126 -23.18 -0.15 16.49
CA GLY A 126 -24.03 -1.27 16.83
C GLY A 126 -24.80 -1.83 15.63
N ALA A 127 -24.24 -1.65 14.43
CA ALA A 127 -24.80 -2.04 13.15
C ALA A 127 -24.34 -3.45 12.72
N GLN A 128 -24.92 -3.94 11.63
CA GLN A 128 -24.48 -5.19 11.01
C GLN A 128 -23.58 -4.93 9.80
N ALA A 129 -22.34 -5.48 9.82
CA ALA A 129 -21.50 -5.54 8.64
C ALA A 129 -22.00 -6.63 7.69
N VAL A 130 -22.34 -6.26 6.44
CA VAL A 130 -22.87 -7.19 5.43
C VAL A 130 -21.74 -7.66 4.53
N ILE A 131 -20.94 -8.59 5.03
CA ILE A 131 -19.81 -9.16 4.28
C ILE A 131 -20.33 -10.26 3.35
N THR A 132 -19.98 -10.19 2.06
CA THR A 132 -20.43 -11.14 1.04
C THR A 132 -19.30 -11.94 0.40
N THR A 133 -18.07 -11.66 0.75
CA THR A 133 -16.89 -12.31 0.17
C THR A 133 -16.76 -13.74 0.68
N ALA A 134 -16.74 -14.72 -0.21
CA ALA A 134 -16.78 -16.15 0.15
C ALA A 134 -15.59 -16.58 1.05
N THR A 135 -14.39 -16.07 0.80
CA THR A 135 -13.21 -16.37 1.61
C THR A 135 -13.32 -15.84 3.04
N ASP A 136 -13.88 -14.62 3.22
CA ASP A 136 -14.14 -14.09 4.56
C ASP A 136 -15.21 -14.85 5.31
N LEU A 137 -16.31 -15.22 4.62
CA LEU A 137 -17.41 -15.97 5.23
C LEU A 137 -17.00 -17.37 5.67
N GLN A 138 -16.05 -17.99 4.97
CA GLN A 138 -15.56 -19.32 5.27
C GLN A 138 -14.28 -19.33 6.12
N HIS A 139 -13.78 -18.17 6.52
CA HIS A 139 -12.50 -18.02 7.23
C HIS A 139 -11.36 -18.79 6.54
N LYS A 140 -11.27 -18.65 5.21
CA LYS A 140 -10.29 -19.34 4.38
C LYS A 140 -9.07 -18.47 4.11
N PHE A 141 -7.92 -19.11 3.93
CA PHE A 141 -6.69 -18.46 3.55
C PHE A 141 -6.87 -17.61 2.30
N SER A 142 -6.41 -16.36 2.35
CA SER A 142 -6.49 -15.38 1.26
C SER A 142 -5.09 -15.01 0.77
N ILE A 143 -4.71 -15.47 -0.42
CA ILE A 143 -3.38 -15.28 -0.98
C ILE A 143 -3.04 -13.81 -1.29
N ASP A 144 -4.03 -13.01 -1.66
CA ASP A 144 -3.85 -11.58 -1.93
C ASP A 144 -3.69 -10.76 -0.64
N MET A 145 -4.41 -11.12 0.44
CA MET A 145 -4.20 -10.54 1.77
C MET A 145 -2.85 -10.94 2.34
N PHE A 146 -2.48 -12.22 2.20
CA PHE A 146 -1.16 -12.71 2.58
C PHE A 146 -0.04 -11.96 1.85
N ALA A 147 -0.17 -11.76 0.53
CA ALA A 147 0.80 -11.00 -0.25
C ALA A 147 0.91 -9.54 0.22
N LYS A 148 -0.23 -8.89 0.52
CA LYS A 148 -0.27 -7.52 1.04
C LYS A 148 0.40 -7.42 2.41
N LYS A 149 0.05 -8.28 3.36
CA LYS A 149 0.60 -8.32 4.72
C LYS A 149 2.12 -8.48 4.70
N ASN A 150 2.61 -9.37 3.85
CA ASN A 150 4.04 -9.64 3.70
C ASN A 150 4.76 -8.71 2.70
N HIS A 151 4.11 -7.64 2.22
CA HIS A 151 4.66 -6.68 1.25
C HIS A 151 5.22 -7.33 -0.02
N LEU A 152 4.60 -8.42 -0.47
CA LEU A 152 4.99 -9.15 -1.65
C LEU A 152 4.28 -8.63 -2.90
N MET A 153 4.99 -8.52 -4.01
CA MET A 153 4.43 -8.12 -5.28
C MET A 153 3.82 -9.34 -5.99
N ILE A 154 2.57 -9.21 -6.37
CA ILE A 154 1.85 -10.20 -7.17
C ILE A 154 2.24 -10.01 -8.64
N GLN A 155 2.79 -11.06 -9.27
CA GLN A 155 3.20 -11.02 -10.68
C GLN A 155 2.03 -11.34 -11.61
N GLU A 156 1.45 -12.52 -11.47
CA GLU A 156 0.36 -13.03 -12.31
C GLU A 156 -0.98 -12.84 -11.58
N LYS A 157 -1.70 -11.77 -11.91
CA LYS A 157 -2.97 -11.42 -11.23
C LYS A 157 -4.04 -12.50 -11.40
N GLU A 158 -4.06 -13.15 -12.55
CA GLU A 158 -4.97 -14.25 -12.87
C GLU A 158 -4.75 -15.48 -11.96
N GLY A 159 -3.53 -15.63 -11.43
CA GLY A 159 -3.18 -16.66 -10.47
C GLY A 159 -3.97 -16.55 -9.17
N ILE A 160 -4.32 -15.33 -8.72
CA ILE A 160 -5.10 -15.13 -7.49
C ILE A 160 -6.45 -15.87 -7.57
N ALA A 161 -7.16 -15.74 -8.70
CA ALA A 161 -8.46 -16.38 -8.87
C ALA A 161 -8.32 -17.92 -8.86
N LYS A 162 -7.28 -18.47 -9.50
CA LYS A 162 -7.00 -19.92 -9.50
C LYS A 162 -6.74 -20.42 -8.08
N ILE A 163 -5.88 -19.74 -7.32
CA ILE A 163 -5.56 -20.10 -5.93
C ILE A 163 -6.82 -20.03 -5.05
N SER A 164 -7.57 -18.94 -5.13
CA SER A 164 -8.81 -18.74 -4.36
C SER A 164 -9.85 -19.80 -4.68
N SER A 165 -10.03 -20.18 -5.95
CA SER A 165 -10.96 -21.24 -6.36
C SER A 165 -10.55 -22.59 -5.79
N LYS A 166 -9.26 -22.92 -5.81
CA LYS A 166 -8.71 -24.17 -5.25
C LYS A 166 -8.96 -24.23 -3.74
N ILE A 167 -8.70 -23.15 -3.01
CA ILE A 167 -8.95 -23.04 -1.57
C ILE A 167 -10.44 -23.20 -1.23
N LEU A 168 -11.32 -22.54 -2.00
CA LEU A 168 -12.77 -22.65 -1.80
C LEU A 168 -13.31 -24.04 -2.11
N ALA A 169 -12.67 -24.78 -3.03
CA ALA A 169 -12.98 -26.19 -3.31
C ALA A 169 -12.48 -27.15 -2.20
N GLY A 170 -11.75 -26.65 -1.21
CA GLY A 170 -11.18 -27.46 -0.13
C GLY A 170 -9.90 -28.21 -0.51
N GLU A 171 -9.24 -27.81 -1.60
CA GLU A 171 -7.98 -28.41 -2.05
C GLU A 171 -6.78 -27.74 -1.38
N GLU A 172 -5.70 -28.49 -1.21
CA GLU A 172 -4.42 -27.96 -0.72
C GLU A 172 -3.74 -27.11 -1.80
N VAL A 173 -3.17 -25.97 -1.38
CA VAL A 173 -2.34 -25.09 -2.20
C VAL A 173 -0.88 -25.36 -1.88
N GLN A 174 -0.10 -25.77 -2.87
CA GLN A 174 1.33 -26.00 -2.73
C GLN A 174 2.09 -24.68 -2.88
N ILE A 175 2.86 -24.31 -1.86
CA ILE A 175 3.64 -23.07 -1.83
C ILE A 175 5.14 -23.41 -1.66
N SER A 176 5.96 -22.96 -2.60
CA SER A 176 7.41 -23.03 -2.52
C SER A 176 7.98 -21.69 -2.08
N VAL A 177 8.65 -21.64 -0.94
CA VAL A 177 9.21 -20.41 -0.37
C VAL A 177 10.73 -20.47 -0.43
N GLU A 178 11.36 -19.38 -0.82
CA GLU A 178 12.82 -19.25 -0.81
C GLU A 178 13.41 -19.60 0.57
N LYS A 179 14.55 -20.29 0.58
CA LYS A 179 15.17 -20.82 1.80
C LYS A 179 15.37 -19.74 2.86
N ASN A 180 15.13 -20.09 4.11
CA ASN A 180 15.31 -19.22 5.30
C ASN A 180 14.42 -17.96 5.30
N ARG A 181 13.28 -17.97 4.57
CA ARG A 181 12.33 -16.85 4.51
C ARG A 181 11.04 -17.09 5.28
N VAL A 182 10.84 -18.27 5.84
CA VAL A 182 9.71 -18.61 6.72
C VAL A 182 10.15 -18.44 8.17
N CYS A 183 9.30 -17.86 9.01
CA CYS A 183 9.51 -17.84 10.46
C CYS A 183 9.37 -19.25 11.03
N GLN A 184 10.22 -19.64 12.00
CA GLN A 184 10.27 -21.03 12.51
C GLN A 184 9.01 -21.48 13.26
N ASP A 185 8.32 -20.55 13.90
CA ASP A 185 7.12 -20.81 14.72
C ASP A 185 5.81 -20.52 13.97
N ALA A 186 5.82 -20.57 12.65
CA ALA A 186 4.67 -20.19 11.83
C ALA A 186 3.57 -21.26 11.86
N ASN A 187 2.39 -20.89 12.30
CA ASN A 187 1.17 -21.69 12.11
C ASN A 187 0.72 -21.53 10.65
N PHE A 188 0.72 -22.63 9.91
CA PHE A 188 0.27 -22.63 8.52
C PHE A 188 -1.24 -22.80 8.44
N PRO A 189 -1.92 -22.06 7.54
CA PRO A 189 -3.31 -22.33 7.21
C PRO A 189 -3.49 -23.78 6.75
N LYS A 190 -4.60 -24.41 7.09
CA LYS A 190 -4.88 -25.82 6.76
C LYS A 190 -4.84 -26.10 5.25
N GLU A 191 -5.13 -25.09 4.46
CA GLU A 191 -5.14 -25.14 3.00
C GLU A 191 -3.75 -25.05 2.38
N VAL A 192 -2.70 -24.77 3.17
CA VAL A 192 -1.34 -24.51 2.67
C VAL A 192 -0.43 -25.69 2.95
N LYS A 193 0.25 -26.16 1.92
CA LYS A 193 1.32 -27.14 1.98
C LYS A 193 2.62 -26.58 1.47
N LEU A 194 3.61 -26.49 2.33
CA LEU A 194 4.94 -26.07 1.91
C LEU A 194 5.66 -27.19 1.17
N VAL A 195 6.30 -26.82 0.06
CA VAL A 195 7.13 -27.71 -0.74
C VAL A 195 8.55 -27.15 -0.90
N SER A 196 9.49 -28.00 -1.34
CA SER A 196 10.90 -27.63 -1.47
C SER A 196 11.12 -26.42 -2.41
N TYR A 197 12.14 -25.60 -2.10
CA TYR A 197 12.60 -24.52 -2.96
C TYR A 197 14.04 -24.79 -3.43
N PRO A 198 14.38 -24.56 -4.73
CA PRO A 198 13.45 -24.25 -5.82
C PRO A 198 12.54 -25.45 -6.16
N PRO A 199 11.30 -25.22 -6.66
CA PRO A 199 10.43 -26.31 -7.04
C PRO A 199 10.99 -27.07 -8.23
N GLN A 200 10.83 -28.39 -8.25
CA GLN A 200 11.30 -29.25 -9.35
C GLN A 200 10.27 -29.40 -10.49
N GLY A 201 9.01 -29.04 -10.22
CA GLY A 201 7.92 -29.11 -11.20
C GLY A 201 6.94 -27.96 -11.02
N PHE A 202 5.67 -28.20 -11.42
CA PHE A 202 4.61 -27.23 -11.20
C PHE A 202 4.30 -27.15 -9.70
N VAL A 203 4.11 -25.90 -9.22
CA VAL A 203 3.58 -25.59 -7.89
C VAL A 203 2.57 -24.45 -8.00
N ASP A 204 1.63 -24.37 -7.07
CA ASP A 204 0.60 -23.36 -7.13
C ASP A 204 1.16 -21.94 -6.94
N VAL A 205 2.05 -21.75 -5.96
CA VAL A 205 2.64 -20.46 -5.62
C VAL A 205 4.13 -20.58 -5.39
N VAL A 206 4.91 -19.61 -5.90
CA VAL A 206 6.33 -19.43 -5.56
C VAL A 206 6.53 -18.08 -4.87
N ILE A 207 7.22 -18.07 -3.73
CA ILE A 207 7.57 -16.85 -2.97
C ILE A 207 9.08 -16.68 -2.97
N THR A 208 9.59 -15.60 -3.60
CA THR A 208 11.02 -15.41 -3.83
C THR A 208 11.40 -13.96 -4.11
N GLU A 209 12.67 -13.60 -3.90
CA GLU A 209 13.26 -12.36 -4.44
C GLU A 209 13.91 -12.57 -5.82
N SER A 210 14.12 -13.83 -6.23
CA SER A 210 14.77 -14.18 -7.49
C SER A 210 13.95 -13.76 -8.71
N MET A 211 14.62 -13.31 -9.77
CA MET A 211 14.00 -12.95 -11.06
C MET A 211 13.83 -14.16 -11.98
N ARG A 212 14.18 -15.36 -11.53
CA ARG A 212 13.95 -16.61 -12.26
C ARG A 212 12.45 -16.83 -12.46
N GLN A 213 12.08 -17.38 -13.59
CA GLN A 213 10.72 -17.85 -13.86
C GLN A 213 10.57 -19.30 -13.38
N TYR A 214 9.40 -19.59 -12.83
CA TYR A 214 9.03 -20.92 -12.33
C TYR A 214 7.75 -21.39 -13.01
N ASN A 215 7.56 -22.69 -13.08
CA ASN A 215 6.30 -23.28 -13.53
C ASN A 215 5.28 -23.21 -12.37
N THR A 216 4.50 -22.13 -12.33
CA THR A 216 3.58 -21.83 -11.24
C THR A 216 2.37 -21.04 -11.72
N SER A 217 1.27 -21.11 -10.97
CA SER A 217 0.10 -20.24 -11.21
C SER A 217 0.32 -18.81 -10.72
N LEU A 218 1.14 -18.63 -9.69
CA LEU A 218 1.32 -17.33 -9.03
C LEU A 218 2.73 -17.20 -8.47
N THR A 219 3.42 -16.12 -8.83
CA THR A 219 4.67 -15.71 -8.20
C THR A 219 4.43 -14.50 -7.29
N LEU A 220 4.78 -14.65 -6.01
CA LEU A 220 4.83 -13.56 -5.05
C LEU A 220 6.29 -13.14 -4.87
N ARG A 221 6.60 -11.91 -5.24
CA ARG A 221 7.98 -11.44 -5.27
C ARG A 221 8.28 -10.44 -4.17
N ALA A 222 9.29 -10.73 -3.36
CA ALA A 222 9.86 -9.76 -2.44
C ALA A 222 10.67 -8.71 -3.19
N LYS A 223 10.67 -7.46 -2.70
CA LYS A 223 11.46 -6.33 -3.20
C LYS A 223 12.39 -5.83 -2.11
N PRO A 224 13.49 -6.55 -1.85
CA PRO A 224 14.30 -6.26 -0.68
C PRO A 224 15.21 -5.05 -0.82
N TYR A 225 15.42 -4.50 -2.02
CA TYR A 225 16.36 -3.42 -2.19
C TYR A 225 15.74 -2.05 -1.96
N VAL A 226 16.44 -1.24 -1.19
CA VAL A 226 16.11 0.17 -0.93
C VAL A 226 17.17 1.04 -1.56
N PHE A 227 16.75 1.99 -2.37
CA PHE A 227 17.63 2.94 -3.04
C PHE A 227 17.58 4.29 -2.32
N GLY A 228 18.62 4.61 -1.58
CA GLY A 228 18.81 5.92 -0.97
C GLY A 228 19.39 6.90 -1.97
N ILE A 229 18.75 8.05 -2.18
CA ILE A 229 19.14 9.04 -3.18
C ILE A 229 19.23 10.43 -2.60
N GLY A 230 20.28 11.15 -2.94
CA GLY A 230 20.43 12.58 -2.73
C GLY A 230 20.79 13.27 -4.03
N CYS A 231 20.36 14.52 -4.23
CA CYS A 231 20.72 15.29 -5.41
C CYS A 231 20.73 16.80 -5.14
N ARG A 232 21.44 17.57 -5.96
CA ARG A 232 21.29 19.03 -6.01
C ARG A 232 19.87 19.38 -6.48
N LYS A 233 19.37 20.55 -6.06
CA LYS A 233 18.05 21.06 -6.45
C LYS A 233 17.96 21.18 -7.98
N GLY A 234 16.82 20.78 -8.54
CA GLY A 234 16.51 20.94 -9.97
C GLY A 234 17.15 19.87 -10.87
N LYS A 235 17.57 18.73 -10.34
CA LYS A 235 18.05 17.61 -11.15
C LYS A 235 16.92 17.05 -12.01
N LYS A 236 17.20 16.88 -13.31
CA LYS A 236 16.20 16.38 -14.26
C LYS A 236 16.02 14.88 -14.15
N LEU A 237 14.81 14.42 -14.44
CA LEU A 237 14.45 12.99 -14.45
C LEU A 237 15.46 12.13 -15.23
N LYS A 238 15.87 12.56 -16.43
CA LYS A 238 16.82 11.81 -17.28
C LYS A 238 18.15 11.53 -16.57
N GLU A 239 18.69 12.53 -15.85
CA GLU A 239 19.95 12.37 -15.11
C GLU A 239 19.80 11.41 -13.94
N LEU A 240 18.75 11.59 -13.15
CA LEU A 240 18.43 10.74 -11.99
C LEU A 240 18.16 9.29 -12.42
N ARG A 241 17.41 9.09 -13.51
CA ARG A 241 17.12 7.78 -14.08
C ARG A 241 18.38 7.07 -14.57
N THR A 242 19.24 7.77 -15.29
CA THR A 242 20.51 7.21 -15.76
C THR A 242 21.36 6.76 -14.57
N PHE A 243 21.51 7.63 -13.57
CA PHE A 243 22.28 7.32 -12.36
C PHE A 243 21.68 6.13 -11.59
N PHE A 244 20.36 6.08 -11.44
CA PHE A 244 19.65 4.98 -10.81
C PHE A 244 19.95 3.63 -11.50
N TYR A 245 19.79 3.57 -12.82
CA TYR A 245 20.02 2.32 -13.56
C TYR A 245 21.49 1.90 -13.59
N GLU A 246 22.44 2.83 -13.69
CA GLU A 246 23.87 2.54 -13.59
C GLU A 246 24.21 1.86 -12.26
N MET A 247 23.71 2.42 -11.15
CA MET A 247 23.95 1.83 -9.83
C MET A 247 23.33 0.45 -9.68
N LEU A 248 22.12 0.23 -10.22
CA LEU A 248 21.48 -1.09 -10.19
C LEU A 248 22.27 -2.10 -11.02
N GLN A 249 22.67 -1.71 -12.24
CA GLN A 249 23.42 -2.57 -13.15
C GLN A 249 24.75 -3.03 -12.54
N GLU A 250 25.49 -2.14 -11.90
CA GLU A 250 26.74 -2.48 -11.23
C GLU A 250 26.57 -3.51 -10.11
N GLN A 251 25.40 -3.56 -9.48
CA GLN A 251 25.08 -4.52 -8.42
C GLN A 251 24.31 -5.75 -8.93
N GLY A 252 24.05 -5.85 -10.23
CA GLY A 252 23.26 -6.94 -10.82
C GLY A 252 21.80 -6.94 -10.36
N ILE A 253 21.27 -5.81 -9.92
CA ILE A 253 19.91 -5.65 -9.41
C ILE A 253 18.99 -5.22 -10.55
N ARG A 254 17.81 -5.83 -10.66
CA ARG A 254 16.74 -5.37 -11.56
C ARG A 254 15.83 -4.38 -10.82
N LYS A 255 15.27 -3.41 -11.53
CA LYS A 255 14.37 -2.41 -10.94
C LYS A 255 13.15 -3.02 -10.23
N GLU A 256 12.67 -4.15 -10.72
CA GLU A 256 11.54 -4.89 -10.16
C GLU A 256 11.83 -5.41 -8.73
N GLN A 257 13.09 -5.50 -8.35
CA GLN A 257 13.53 -5.90 -7.01
C GLN A 257 13.67 -4.70 -6.05
N VAL A 258 13.58 -3.46 -6.56
CA VAL A 258 13.65 -2.26 -5.73
C VAL A 258 12.27 -1.99 -5.13
N GLY A 259 12.20 -2.01 -3.79
CA GLY A 259 10.97 -1.78 -3.05
C GLY A 259 10.67 -0.31 -2.80
N MET A 260 11.70 0.52 -2.67
CA MET A 260 11.54 1.91 -2.27
C MET A 260 12.71 2.79 -2.72
N LEU A 261 12.38 4.05 -3.08
CA LEU A 261 13.33 5.16 -3.18
C LEU A 261 13.21 5.98 -1.89
N VAL A 262 14.33 6.37 -1.30
CA VAL A 262 14.32 7.12 -0.03
C VAL A 262 15.29 8.29 -0.04
N SER A 263 14.95 9.36 0.69
CA SER A 263 15.78 10.56 0.81
C SER A 263 15.48 11.31 2.12
N VAL A 264 16.07 12.49 2.30
CA VAL A 264 15.73 13.42 3.38
C VAL A 264 14.48 14.24 3.01
N ASP A 265 13.71 14.69 4.01
CA ASP A 265 12.46 15.44 3.89
C ASP A 265 12.56 16.72 3.04
N ARG A 266 13.71 17.40 3.04
CA ARG A 266 13.98 18.55 2.15
C ARG A 266 13.87 18.20 0.65
N LYS A 267 13.84 16.90 0.31
CA LYS A 267 13.68 16.39 -1.05
C LYS A 267 12.28 15.89 -1.36
N ARG A 268 11.33 16.08 -0.44
CA ARG A 268 9.94 15.63 -0.59
C ARG A 268 9.26 16.17 -1.85
N GLU A 269 9.57 17.43 -2.21
CA GLU A 269 8.98 18.13 -3.35
C GLU A 269 9.94 18.26 -4.55
N GLU A 270 11.05 17.52 -4.55
CA GLU A 270 11.99 17.55 -5.67
C GLU A 270 11.36 16.88 -6.90
N GLU A 271 10.98 17.68 -7.89
CA GLU A 271 10.24 17.25 -9.07
C GLU A 271 10.87 16.07 -9.79
N GLY A 272 12.19 16.07 -9.96
CA GLY A 272 12.91 15.00 -10.64
C GLY A 272 12.78 13.65 -9.89
N LEU A 273 12.78 13.64 -8.55
CA LEU A 273 12.60 12.44 -7.73
C LEU A 273 11.15 11.95 -7.74
N LEU A 274 10.20 12.86 -7.69
CA LEU A 274 8.78 12.53 -7.81
C LEU A 274 8.46 11.90 -9.17
N LEU A 275 9.01 12.46 -10.24
CA LEU A 275 8.88 11.89 -11.59
C LEU A 275 9.57 10.54 -11.71
N LEU A 276 10.76 10.35 -11.14
CA LEU A 276 11.46 9.06 -11.11
C LEU A 276 10.61 8.00 -10.41
N SER A 277 10.10 8.30 -9.22
CA SER A 277 9.20 7.42 -8.47
C SER A 277 7.97 7.02 -9.28
N LYS A 278 7.32 8.00 -9.91
CA LYS A 278 6.10 7.80 -10.71
C LYS A 278 6.34 6.93 -11.95
N GLU A 279 7.39 7.24 -12.71
CA GLU A 279 7.66 6.51 -13.96
C GLU A 279 8.22 5.11 -13.73
N GLU A 280 9.06 4.93 -12.71
CA GLU A 280 9.55 3.60 -12.36
C GLU A 280 8.55 2.80 -11.51
N ARG A 281 7.48 3.42 -11.04
CA ARG A 281 6.47 2.84 -10.15
C ARG A 281 7.08 2.27 -8.86
N ILE A 282 8.05 3.01 -8.31
CA ILE A 282 8.71 2.69 -7.04
C ILE A 282 8.31 3.77 -6.03
N PRO A 283 7.75 3.43 -4.87
CA PRO A 283 7.37 4.39 -3.84
C PRO A 283 8.56 5.27 -3.44
N PHE A 284 8.33 6.56 -3.25
CA PHE A 284 9.32 7.49 -2.73
C PHE A 284 8.93 7.92 -1.32
N HIS A 285 9.82 7.74 -0.38
CA HIS A 285 9.63 8.14 1.02
C HIS A 285 10.76 9.04 1.49
N THR A 286 10.47 9.93 2.46
CA THR A 286 11.47 10.85 3.00
C THR A 286 11.45 10.81 4.52
N TYR A 287 12.63 10.92 5.11
CA TYR A 287 12.86 10.99 6.54
C TYR A 287 13.37 12.36 6.95
N THR A 288 13.07 12.79 8.16
CA THR A 288 13.65 14.01 8.75
C THR A 288 15.14 13.82 9.03
N ALA A 289 15.88 14.92 9.10
CA ALA A 289 17.30 14.87 9.47
C ALA A 289 17.51 14.16 10.84
N LYS A 290 16.62 14.40 11.81
CA LYS A 290 16.65 13.77 13.12
C LYS A 290 16.50 12.25 13.04
N GLU A 291 15.53 11.76 12.29
CA GLU A 291 15.35 10.30 12.07
C GLU A 291 16.56 9.64 11.40
N LEU A 292 17.25 10.37 10.52
CA LEU A 292 18.45 9.88 9.85
C LEU A 292 19.67 9.91 10.78
N GLU A 293 19.77 10.86 11.70
CA GLU A 293 20.85 10.94 12.69
C GLU A 293 20.80 9.76 13.66
N GLU A 294 19.61 9.33 14.05
CA GLU A 294 19.37 8.19 14.93
C GLU A 294 19.80 6.83 14.34
N VAL A 295 20.08 6.75 13.04
CA VAL A 295 20.50 5.50 12.40
C VAL A 295 21.93 5.17 12.81
N GLU A 296 22.10 4.08 13.54
CA GLU A 296 23.41 3.58 13.93
C GLU A 296 24.17 2.94 12.76
N GLY A 297 25.48 3.09 12.75
CA GLY A 297 26.35 2.48 11.75
C GLY A 297 27.49 3.39 11.29
N VAL A 298 28.39 2.81 10.50
CA VAL A 298 29.52 3.52 9.88
C VAL A 298 29.13 3.91 8.46
N PHE A 299 28.97 5.20 8.21
CA PHE A 299 28.55 5.77 6.93
C PHE A 299 29.65 6.60 6.27
N THR A 300 29.56 6.75 4.95
CA THR A 300 30.49 7.57 4.17
C THR A 300 30.13 9.05 4.34
N GLY A 301 30.74 9.67 5.34
CA GLY A 301 30.45 11.06 5.75
C GLY A 301 30.83 12.10 4.68
N SER A 302 30.13 13.25 4.75
CA SER A 302 30.45 14.46 4.01
C SER A 302 30.24 15.65 4.94
N GLN A 303 31.31 16.37 5.27
CA GLN A 303 31.28 17.55 6.12
C GLN A 303 30.30 18.60 5.59
N PHE A 304 30.33 18.84 4.26
CA PHE A 304 29.45 19.76 3.58
C PHE A 304 27.94 19.40 3.74
N VAL A 305 27.62 18.11 3.66
CA VAL A 305 26.24 17.62 3.84
C VAL A 305 25.82 17.77 5.29
N LYS A 306 26.70 17.48 6.24
CA LYS A 306 26.47 17.63 7.67
C LYS A 306 26.15 19.08 8.06
N GLU A 307 26.86 20.06 7.51
CA GLU A 307 26.64 21.49 7.76
C GLU A 307 25.26 21.97 7.22
N ILE A 308 24.82 21.44 6.08
CA ILE A 308 23.58 21.90 5.44
C ILE A 308 22.35 21.12 5.92
N ILE A 309 22.48 19.80 6.09
CA ILE A 309 21.35 18.90 6.33
C ILE A 309 21.27 18.46 7.80
N GLY A 310 22.37 18.52 8.53
CA GLY A 310 22.50 18.01 9.90
C GLY A 310 23.03 16.57 9.98
N VAL A 311 23.08 15.84 8.87
CA VAL A 311 23.59 14.46 8.83
C VAL A 311 24.71 14.32 7.80
N ASP A 312 25.66 13.43 8.04
CA ASP A 312 26.86 13.25 7.23
C ASP A 312 26.63 12.46 5.91
N SER A 313 25.60 11.60 5.87
CA SER A 313 25.28 10.78 4.69
C SER A 313 23.76 10.58 4.55
N VAL A 314 23.12 11.33 3.67
CA VAL A 314 21.67 11.21 3.40
C VAL A 314 21.35 9.86 2.76
N CYS A 315 22.03 9.49 1.66
CA CYS A 315 21.65 8.31 0.88
C CYS A 315 21.84 6.99 1.64
N GLU A 316 22.96 6.83 2.38
CA GLU A 316 23.21 5.60 3.15
C GLU A 316 22.27 5.51 4.36
N ARG A 317 22.14 6.61 5.14
CA ARG A 317 21.28 6.62 6.32
C ARG A 317 19.81 6.42 5.97
N SER A 318 19.31 7.08 4.91
CA SER A 318 17.92 6.87 4.48
C SER A 318 17.67 5.45 3.98
N ALA A 319 18.62 4.85 3.25
CA ALA A 319 18.51 3.46 2.83
C ALA A 319 18.48 2.49 4.02
N MET A 320 19.32 2.69 5.03
CA MET A 320 19.34 1.87 6.24
C MET A 320 18.14 2.11 7.14
N LYS A 321 17.65 3.35 7.27
CA LYS A 321 16.42 3.67 8.03
C LYS A 321 15.23 2.88 7.48
N ALA A 322 15.08 2.82 6.16
CA ALA A 322 14.00 2.07 5.50
C ALA A 322 14.11 0.53 5.68
N CYS A 323 15.25 0.05 6.14
CA CYS A 323 15.44 -1.36 6.50
C CYS A 323 14.98 -1.71 7.93
N ASP A 324 14.50 -0.74 8.71
CA ASP A 324 14.02 -0.92 10.10
C ASP A 324 15.00 -1.69 10.99
N GLY A 325 16.31 -1.42 10.87
CA GLY A 325 17.37 -2.11 11.61
C GLY A 325 17.64 -3.56 11.16
N LYS A 326 16.92 -4.07 10.16
CA LYS A 326 17.04 -5.44 9.63
C LYS A 326 17.54 -5.43 8.19
N GLY A 327 18.77 -4.98 7.99
CA GLY A 327 19.35 -4.90 6.65
C GLY A 327 20.84 -4.59 6.66
N SER A 328 21.41 -4.52 5.46
CA SER A 328 22.82 -4.19 5.26
C SER A 328 23.00 -3.31 4.03
N LEU A 329 24.01 -2.43 4.06
CA LEU A 329 24.43 -1.68 2.89
C LEU A 329 25.10 -2.61 1.89
N LEU A 330 24.48 -2.80 0.74
CA LEU A 330 25.04 -3.56 -0.38
C LEU A 330 25.98 -2.68 -1.22
N CYS A 331 25.57 -1.44 -1.50
CA CYS A 331 26.36 -0.46 -2.20
C CYS A 331 26.47 0.82 -1.36
N ARG A 332 27.70 1.15 -0.98
CA ARG A 332 28.00 2.39 -0.27
C ARG A 332 27.80 3.60 -1.18
N LYS A 333 27.79 4.78 -0.58
CA LYS A 333 27.60 6.05 -1.26
C LYS A 333 28.47 6.19 -2.50
N LYS A 334 27.83 6.36 -3.64
CA LYS A 334 28.43 6.82 -4.90
C LYS A 334 28.01 8.24 -5.18
N VAL A 335 28.92 8.97 -5.79
CA VAL A 335 28.73 10.40 -6.15
C VAL A 335 28.96 10.55 -7.64
N LYS A 336 27.99 11.15 -8.34
CA LYS A 336 28.10 11.44 -9.77
C LYS A 336 27.35 12.73 -10.09
N GLN A 337 28.00 13.73 -10.65
CA GLN A 337 27.41 14.96 -11.17
C GLN A 337 26.40 15.64 -10.22
N GLY A 338 26.72 15.73 -8.93
CA GLY A 338 25.84 16.33 -7.92
C GLY A 338 24.64 15.45 -7.50
N MET A 339 24.70 14.17 -7.80
CA MET A 339 23.81 13.13 -7.29
C MET A 339 24.60 12.18 -6.39
N THR A 340 23.94 11.65 -5.37
CA THR A 340 24.50 10.62 -4.49
C THR A 340 23.50 9.48 -4.39
N GLY A 341 23.99 8.25 -4.36
CA GLY A 341 23.15 7.05 -4.23
C GLY A 341 23.82 6.01 -3.34
N ALA A 342 23.01 5.24 -2.65
CA ALA A 342 23.40 4.05 -1.91
C ALA A 342 22.30 3.00 -2.01
N ILE A 343 22.66 1.73 -1.92
CA ILE A 343 21.70 0.62 -1.97
C ILE A 343 21.82 -0.20 -0.70
N ALA A 344 20.72 -0.36 0.01
CA ALA A 344 20.63 -1.31 1.12
C ALA A 344 19.75 -2.50 0.73
N LYS A 345 20.02 -3.64 1.32
CA LYS A 345 19.20 -4.85 1.21
C LYS A 345 18.53 -5.09 2.56
N LYS A 346 17.20 -4.97 2.60
CA LYS A 346 16.36 -5.30 3.76
C LYS A 346 16.24 -6.81 3.87
N GLU A 347 16.36 -7.36 5.07
CA GLU A 347 15.95 -8.73 5.33
C GLU A 347 14.43 -8.83 5.21
N TRP A 348 13.98 -9.88 4.56
CA TRP A 348 12.56 -10.16 4.47
C TRP A 348 12.27 -11.59 4.92
N ARG A 349 11.14 -11.73 5.60
CA ARG A 349 10.58 -13.02 6.00
C ARG A 349 9.07 -12.93 5.87
N ILE A 350 8.43 -14.06 5.69
CA ILE A 350 6.98 -14.16 5.64
C ILE A 350 6.44 -14.65 6.98
N THR A 351 5.29 -14.10 7.36
CA THR A 351 4.48 -14.53 8.49
C THR A 351 3.13 -15.02 7.99
N TRP A 352 2.60 -16.04 8.65
CA TRP A 352 1.32 -16.67 8.31
C TRP A 352 0.19 -16.27 9.27
N ASP A 353 0.53 -15.67 10.41
CA ASP A 353 -0.43 -15.33 11.44
C ASP A 353 -1.49 -14.38 10.88
N GLU A 354 -2.76 -14.76 11.05
CA GLU A 354 -3.89 -13.86 10.88
C GLU A 354 -3.94 -12.96 12.12
N GLU A 355 -4.01 -11.64 11.93
CA GLU A 355 -4.34 -10.71 13.01
C GLU A 355 -5.82 -10.73 13.31
#